data_7aa54d33fc34df869b972b5104cd4d6c
#
_entry.id   7aa54d33fc34df869b972b5104cd4d6c
#
_cell.length_a   1.000
_cell.length_b   1.000
_cell.length_c   1.000
_cell.angle_alpha   90.00
_cell.angle_beta   90.00
_cell.angle_gamma   90.00
#
_symmetry.space_group_name_H-M   'P 1'
#
loop_
_entity.id
_entity.type
_entity.pdbx_description
1 polymer ?
#
loop_
_entity_poly.entity_id
_entity_poly.type
_entity_poly.pdbx_seq_one_letter_code
_entity_poly.pdbx_strand_id
1 'polypeptide(L)'
;MPFQKPDAVDQHIISILEQNGRATNREIAEAVGVSEGTVRNRIERLIRDDVLRIVGVTNPAKLGLNTAAVISISGELSRITDIAESIAVADGVVYVGYTTGNADIIVLAFFPTNDELTEFMTQTLAAIPGIVKAETNIILKPVRSLFPGTTMNVVSRQPPTLAAATPS
;
A
#
# COMPACT_ATOMS: atom_id res chain seq x y z
N MET A 1 0.04 -12.17 22.75
CA MET A 1 0.90 -13.33 22.40
C MET A 1 2.12 -12.79 21.67
N PRO A 2 3.32 -13.37 21.80
CA PRO A 2 4.48 -12.91 21.03
C PRO A 2 4.20 -13.09 19.53
N PHE A 3 4.63 -12.11 18.73
CA PHE A 3 4.55 -12.15 17.26
C PHE A 3 5.27 -13.38 16.73
N GLN A 4 4.56 -14.23 16.00
CA GLN A 4 5.14 -15.39 15.34
C GLN A 4 5.42 -15.04 13.88
N LYS A 5 6.69 -15.05 13.50
CA LYS A 5 7.11 -14.80 12.11
C LYS A 5 6.44 -15.81 11.18
N PRO A 6 5.88 -15.38 10.03
CA PRO A 6 5.31 -16.27 9.02
C PRO A 6 6.28 -17.37 8.58
N ASP A 7 5.85 -18.62 8.62
CA ASP A 7 6.59 -19.78 8.11
C ASP A 7 6.43 -19.93 6.59
N ALA A 8 7.02 -20.96 5.99
CA ALA A 8 6.95 -21.21 4.55
C ALA A 8 5.52 -21.43 4.04
N VAL A 9 4.67 -22.08 4.84
CA VAL A 9 3.26 -22.32 4.52
C VAL A 9 2.50 -20.98 4.56
N ASP A 10 2.74 -20.15 5.56
CA ASP A 10 2.14 -18.82 5.66
C ASP A 10 2.54 -17.93 4.47
N GLN A 11 3.81 -17.93 4.08
CA GLN A 11 4.31 -17.17 2.94
C GLN A 11 3.64 -17.61 1.62
N HIS A 12 3.39 -18.91 1.46
CA HIS A 12 2.69 -19.44 0.28
C HIS A 12 1.22 -19.01 0.27
N ILE A 13 0.53 -19.09 1.41
CA ILE A 13 -0.85 -18.57 1.57
C ILE A 13 -0.92 -17.08 1.21
N ILE A 14 -0.01 -16.27 1.75
CA ILE A 14 0.08 -14.83 1.46
C ILE A 14 0.27 -14.60 -0.05
N SER A 15 1.20 -15.32 -0.70
CA SER A 15 1.46 -15.17 -2.13
C SER A 15 0.24 -15.48 -3.00
N ILE A 16 -0.56 -16.49 -2.63
CA ILE A 16 -1.81 -16.80 -3.34
C ILE A 16 -2.83 -15.68 -3.16
N LEU A 17 -2.99 -15.17 -1.93
CA LEU A 17 -3.94 -14.11 -1.63
C LEU A 17 -3.53 -12.74 -2.22
N GLU A 18 -2.23 -12.47 -2.35
CA GLU A 18 -1.73 -11.29 -3.08
C GLU A 18 -2.09 -11.31 -4.57
N GLN A 19 -2.16 -12.49 -5.17
CA GLN A 19 -2.53 -12.66 -6.58
C GLN A 19 -4.05 -12.72 -6.76
N ASN A 20 -4.75 -13.38 -5.84
CA ASN A 20 -6.20 -13.54 -5.85
C ASN A 20 -6.77 -13.46 -4.43
N GLY A 21 -7.13 -12.27 -4.00
CA GLY A 21 -7.76 -12.05 -2.69
C GLY A 21 -9.12 -12.74 -2.50
N ARG A 22 -9.66 -13.39 -3.55
CA ARG A 22 -10.90 -14.19 -3.49
C ARG A 22 -10.66 -15.69 -3.50
N ALA A 23 -9.40 -16.16 -3.47
CA ALA A 23 -9.09 -17.58 -3.40
C ALA A 23 -9.76 -18.19 -2.18
N THR A 24 -10.46 -19.31 -2.38
CA THR A 24 -11.14 -20.04 -1.30
C THR A 24 -10.13 -20.81 -0.46
N ASN A 25 -10.47 -21.08 0.81
CA ASN A 25 -9.63 -21.90 1.68
C ASN A 25 -9.33 -23.27 1.08
N ARG A 26 -10.25 -23.85 0.31
CA ARG A 26 -10.08 -25.10 -0.40
C ARG A 26 -9.02 -25.00 -1.49
N GLU A 27 -9.11 -24.00 -2.37
CA GLU A 27 -8.12 -23.78 -3.43
C GLU A 27 -6.71 -23.57 -2.87
N ILE A 28 -6.62 -22.79 -1.78
CA ILE A 28 -5.36 -22.55 -1.08
C ILE A 28 -4.83 -23.85 -0.45
N ALA A 29 -5.70 -24.65 0.18
CA ALA A 29 -5.35 -25.92 0.83
C ALA A 29 -4.77 -26.91 -0.20
N GLU A 30 -5.41 -27.03 -1.36
CA GLU A 30 -4.95 -27.87 -2.47
C GLU A 30 -3.57 -27.40 -2.99
N ALA A 31 -3.36 -26.09 -3.13
CA ALA A 31 -2.09 -25.52 -3.62
C ALA A 31 -0.94 -25.66 -2.62
N VAL A 32 -1.22 -25.55 -1.31
CA VAL A 32 -0.20 -25.57 -0.26
C VAL A 32 0.04 -26.96 0.33
N GLY A 33 -0.88 -27.91 0.10
CA GLY A 33 -0.77 -29.28 0.58
C GLY A 33 -1.12 -29.46 2.07
N VAL A 34 -2.07 -28.67 2.59
CA VAL A 34 -2.56 -28.77 3.98
C VAL A 34 -4.09 -28.88 4.01
N SER A 35 -4.70 -29.09 5.18
CA SER A 35 -6.14 -29.13 5.29
C SER A 35 -6.77 -27.73 5.18
N GLU A 36 -8.02 -27.64 4.71
CA GLU A 36 -8.78 -26.39 4.62
C GLU A 36 -8.92 -25.69 5.99
N GLY A 37 -9.13 -26.48 7.06
CA GLY A 37 -9.16 -25.96 8.42
C GLY A 37 -7.84 -25.34 8.87
N THR A 38 -6.72 -25.93 8.42
CA THR A 38 -5.38 -25.38 8.67
C THR A 38 -5.20 -24.03 7.99
N VAL A 39 -5.62 -23.92 6.72
CA VAL A 39 -5.57 -22.67 5.96
C VAL A 39 -6.38 -21.58 6.67
N ARG A 40 -7.64 -21.87 7.01
CA ARG A 40 -8.49 -20.91 7.70
C ARG A 40 -7.85 -20.39 8.99
N ASN A 41 -7.38 -21.28 9.85
CA ASN A 41 -6.77 -20.89 11.13
C ASN A 41 -5.50 -20.03 10.92
N ARG A 42 -4.70 -20.31 9.87
CA ARG A 42 -3.52 -19.54 9.52
C ARG A 42 -3.88 -18.16 9.01
N ILE A 43 -4.86 -18.04 8.11
CA ILE A 43 -5.34 -16.73 7.60
C ILE A 43 -5.89 -15.89 8.76
N GLU A 44 -6.72 -16.46 9.63
CA GLU A 44 -7.24 -15.76 10.81
C GLU A 44 -6.12 -15.25 11.73
N ARG A 45 -5.08 -16.07 11.93
CA ARG A 45 -3.90 -15.66 12.69
C ARG A 45 -3.16 -14.53 12.00
N LEU A 46 -2.86 -14.65 10.70
CA LEU A 46 -2.14 -13.62 9.93
C LEU A 46 -2.88 -12.28 9.94
N ILE A 47 -4.21 -12.32 9.88
CA ILE A 47 -5.04 -11.10 9.98
C ILE A 47 -5.01 -10.53 11.40
N ARG A 48 -5.18 -11.35 12.42
CA ARG A 48 -5.15 -10.92 13.82
C ARG A 48 -3.80 -10.32 14.22
N ASP A 49 -2.71 -10.88 13.69
CA ASP A 49 -1.33 -10.44 13.97
C ASP A 49 -0.90 -9.28 13.05
N ASP A 50 -1.83 -8.67 12.29
CA ASP A 50 -1.65 -7.55 11.34
C ASP A 50 -0.57 -7.81 10.25
N VAL A 51 -0.34 -9.10 9.93
CA VAL A 51 0.57 -9.53 8.85
C VAL A 51 -0.12 -9.50 7.49
N LEU A 52 -1.42 -9.78 7.46
CA LEU A 52 -2.23 -9.83 6.25
C LEU A 52 -3.52 -9.00 6.43
N ARG A 53 -3.85 -8.23 5.40
CA ARG A 53 -5.15 -7.56 5.29
C ARG A 53 -5.74 -7.80 3.91
N ILE A 54 -6.97 -8.28 3.84
CA ILE A 54 -7.68 -8.50 2.58
C ILE A 54 -8.56 -7.29 2.32
N VAL A 55 -8.27 -6.55 1.25
CA VAL A 55 -8.97 -5.32 0.89
C VAL A 55 -9.28 -5.29 -0.60
N GLY A 56 -10.32 -4.56 -0.98
CA GLY A 56 -10.56 -4.23 -2.39
C GLY A 56 -9.63 -3.09 -2.82
N VAL A 57 -8.90 -3.29 -3.91
CA VAL A 57 -8.06 -2.24 -4.52
C VAL A 57 -8.79 -1.69 -5.74
N THR A 58 -9.01 -0.37 -5.79
CA THR A 58 -9.67 0.31 -6.90
C THR A 58 -8.63 0.92 -7.84
N ASN A 59 -9.04 1.16 -9.11
CA ASN A 59 -8.23 1.91 -10.06
C ASN A 59 -8.61 3.40 -9.97
N PRO A 60 -7.74 4.29 -9.45
CA PRO A 60 -8.06 5.70 -9.27
C PRO A 60 -8.48 6.37 -10.57
N ALA A 61 -7.79 6.10 -11.69
CA ALA A 61 -8.12 6.68 -12.98
C ALA A 61 -9.54 6.30 -13.48
N LYS A 62 -10.01 5.08 -13.16
CA LYS A 62 -11.37 4.64 -13.47
C LYS A 62 -12.44 5.26 -12.56
N LEU A 63 -12.02 5.80 -11.44
CA LEU A 63 -12.85 6.60 -10.53
C LEU A 63 -12.77 8.11 -10.84
N GLY A 64 -12.10 8.51 -11.92
CA GLY A 64 -11.98 9.90 -12.31
C GLY A 64 -10.80 10.63 -11.65
N LEU A 65 -9.98 9.96 -10.84
CA LEU A 65 -8.81 10.53 -10.17
C LEU A 65 -7.60 10.42 -11.09
N ASN A 66 -7.43 11.39 -11.99
CA ASN A 66 -6.46 11.32 -13.10
C ASN A 66 -5.11 11.96 -12.76
N THR A 67 -5.03 12.75 -11.71
CA THR A 67 -3.81 13.41 -11.25
C THR A 67 -3.28 12.72 -10.00
N ALA A 68 -2.15 12.02 -10.12
CA ALA A 68 -1.44 11.41 -9.02
C ALA A 68 -0.23 12.28 -8.67
N ALA A 69 -0.08 12.66 -7.41
CA ALA A 69 0.99 13.53 -6.94
C ALA A 69 1.76 12.93 -5.77
N VAL A 70 3.07 13.07 -5.80
CA VAL A 70 3.94 12.89 -4.64
C VAL A 70 4.31 14.28 -4.13
N ILE A 71 3.98 14.57 -2.88
CA ILE A 71 4.23 15.86 -2.26
C ILE A 71 5.25 15.67 -1.13
N SER A 72 6.37 16.39 -1.24
CA SER A 72 7.44 16.43 -0.25
C SER A 72 7.26 17.68 0.60
N ILE A 73 7.15 17.51 1.92
CA ILE A 73 6.85 18.60 2.85
C ILE A 73 7.97 18.70 3.87
N SER A 74 8.44 19.94 4.10
CA SER A 74 9.29 20.29 5.22
C SER A 74 8.52 21.21 6.16
N GLY A 75 8.64 20.97 7.46
CA GLY A 75 7.91 21.68 8.48
C GLY A 75 8.73 21.96 9.73
N GLU A 76 8.15 22.72 10.64
CA GLU A 76 8.71 22.92 11.97
C GLU A 76 8.74 21.59 12.72
N LEU A 77 9.91 21.15 13.16
CA LEU A 77 10.10 19.86 13.82
C LEU A 77 9.21 19.65 15.04
N SER A 78 8.94 20.73 15.80
CA SER A 78 8.03 20.70 16.96
C SER A 78 6.56 20.44 16.60
N ARG A 79 6.17 20.62 15.34
CA ARG A 79 4.81 20.49 14.82
C ARG A 79 4.64 19.38 13.81
N ILE A 80 5.70 18.62 13.55
CA ILE A 80 5.72 17.66 12.44
C ILE A 80 4.62 16.59 12.56
N THR A 81 4.27 16.20 13.79
CA THR A 81 3.20 15.24 14.05
C THR A 81 1.83 15.84 13.72
N ASP A 82 1.56 17.06 14.20
CA ASP A 82 0.28 17.77 13.95
C ASP A 82 0.09 18.01 12.44
N ILE A 83 1.17 18.36 11.74
CA ILE A 83 1.17 18.54 10.28
C ILE A 83 0.79 17.24 9.60
N ALA A 84 1.45 16.12 9.93
CA ALA A 84 1.21 14.81 9.31
C ALA A 84 -0.23 14.33 9.57
N GLU A 85 -0.74 14.47 10.79
CA GLU A 85 -2.10 14.10 11.15
C GLU A 85 -3.15 14.95 10.41
N SER A 86 -2.91 16.28 10.31
CA SER A 86 -3.78 17.17 9.54
C SER A 86 -3.86 16.81 8.06
N ILE A 87 -2.74 16.39 7.47
CA ILE A 87 -2.69 15.97 6.06
C ILE A 87 -3.36 14.60 5.88
N ALA A 88 -3.19 13.69 6.84
CA ALA A 88 -3.67 12.31 6.71
C ALA A 88 -5.20 12.18 6.61
N VAL A 89 -5.94 13.19 7.08
CA VAL A 89 -7.41 13.22 7.01
C VAL A 89 -7.94 14.01 5.81
N ALA A 90 -7.07 14.58 4.99
CA ALA A 90 -7.48 15.39 3.86
C ALA A 90 -7.92 14.53 2.66
N ASP A 91 -8.92 15.00 1.92
CA ASP A 91 -9.46 14.33 0.75
C ASP A 91 -8.39 14.12 -0.33
N GLY A 92 -8.43 12.96 -0.97
CA GLY A 92 -7.47 12.58 -2.01
C GLY A 92 -6.15 12.01 -1.48
N VAL A 93 -5.82 12.18 -0.20
CA VAL A 93 -4.61 11.64 0.41
C VAL A 93 -4.76 10.14 0.67
N VAL A 94 -3.80 9.34 0.20
CA VAL A 94 -3.82 7.88 0.36
C VAL A 94 -2.62 7.35 1.15
N TYR A 95 -1.59 8.18 1.32
CA TYR A 95 -0.42 7.84 2.12
C TYR A 95 0.22 9.10 2.69
N VAL A 96 0.59 9.02 3.95
CA VAL A 96 1.44 10.01 4.63
C VAL A 96 2.48 9.25 5.43
N GLY A 97 3.74 9.63 5.30
CA GLY A 97 4.83 8.99 6.03
C GLY A 97 5.94 9.96 6.35
N TYR A 98 6.56 9.79 7.52
CA TYR A 98 7.79 10.50 7.86
C TYR A 98 8.95 9.97 7.01
N THR A 99 9.87 10.84 6.67
CA THR A 99 11.03 10.48 5.86
C THR A 99 12.31 11.10 6.39
N THR A 100 13.43 10.59 5.95
CA THR A 100 14.76 11.17 6.20
C THR A 100 15.25 11.88 4.94
N GLY A 101 16.07 12.91 5.08
CA GLY A 101 16.69 13.62 3.96
C GLY A 101 16.12 15.02 3.76
N ASN A 102 15.79 15.37 2.52
CA ASN A 102 15.44 16.77 2.14
C ASN A 102 13.99 17.16 2.48
N ALA A 103 13.18 16.22 2.89
CA ALA A 103 11.81 16.45 3.34
C ALA A 103 11.55 15.69 4.63
N ASP A 104 10.64 16.17 5.45
CA ASP A 104 10.26 15.55 6.72
C ASP A 104 9.06 14.62 6.54
N ILE A 105 8.17 14.92 5.58
CA ILE A 105 6.96 14.14 5.28
C ILE A 105 6.86 13.92 3.78
N ILE A 106 6.47 12.70 3.38
CA ILE A 106 6.04 12.36 2.02
C ILE A 106 4.56 12.02 2.03
N VAL A 107 3.85 12.60 1.08
CA VAL A 107 2.42 12.39 0.85
C VAL A 107 2.23 11.81 -0.55
N LEU A 108 1.38 10.79 -0.69
CA LEU A 108 0.82 10.36 -1.97
C LEU A 108 -0.66 10.71 -2.00
N ALA A 109 -1.07 11.42 -3.03
CA ALA A 109 -2.45 11.87 -3.17
C ALA A 109 -2.93 11.73 -4.63
N PHE A 110 -4.26 11.59 -4.79
CA PHE A 110 -4.92 11.49 -6.08
C PHE A 110 -6.03 12.54 -6.16
N PHE A 111 -6.08 13.24 -7.29
CA PHE A 111 -7.06 14.28 -7.56
C PHE A 111 -7.71 14.06 -8.93
N PRO A 112 -8.95 14.50 -9.14
CA PRO A 112 -9.59 14.48 -10.45
C PRO A 112 -8.80 15.24 -11.50
N THR A 113 -8.33 16.45 -11.16
CA THR A 113 -7.65 17.38 -12.07
C THR A 113 -6.41 18.02 -11.41
N ASN A 114 -5.60 18.69 -12.22
CA ASN A 114 -4.50 19.51 -11.74
C ASN A 114 -4.99 20.77 -11.00
N ASP A 115 -6.19 21.26 -11.32
CA ASP A 115 -6.77 22.42 -10.65
C ASP A 115 -7.11 22.06 -9.19
N GLU A 116 -7.69 20.89 -8.95
CA GLU A 116 -7.96 20.40 -7.60
C GLU A 116 -6.68 20.11 -6.79
N LEU A 117 -5.63 19.62 -7.45
CA LEU A 117 -4.31 19.54 -6.83
C LEU A 117 -3.80 20.94 -6.43
N THR A 118 -3.97 21.93 -7.31
CA THR A 118 -3.58 23.32 -7.03
C THR A 118 -4.37 23.89 -5.85
N GLU A 119 -5.67 23.63 -5.81
CA GLU A 119 -6.52 24.02 -4.69
C GLU A 119 -6.07 23.37 -3.37
N PHE A 120 -5.80 22.07 -3.40
CA PHE A 120 -5.24 21.36 -2.24
C PHE A 120 -3.94 22.01 -1.74
N MET A 121 -3.02 22.35 -2.64
CA MET A 121 -1.76 22.99 -2.28
C MET A 121 -1.95 24.39 -1.68
N THR A 122 -2.85 25.19 -2.27
CA THR A 122 -2.99 26.61 -1.93
C THR A 122 -4.00 26.88 -0.82
N GLN A 123 -4.94 26.00 -0.60
CA GLN A 123 -5.97 26.16 0.42
C GLN A 123 -5.78 25.18 1.58
N THR A 124 -5.57 23.90 1.31
CA THR A 124 -5.46 22.88 2.36
C THR A 124 -4.08 22.91 3.02
N LEU A 125 -3.01 22.72 2.23
CA LEU A 125 -1.65 22.69 2.81
C LEU A 125 -1.21 24.06 3.33
N ALA A 126 -1.53 25.14 2.63
CA ALA A 126 -1.17 26.49 3.06
C ALA A 126 -1.86 26.92 4.36
N ALA A 127 -2.98 26.31 4.72
CA ALA A 127 -3.68 26.58 5.97
C ALA A 127 -3.10 25.80 7.17
N ILE A 128 -2.23 24.79 6.95
CA ILE A 128 -1.64 24.00 8.03
C ILE A 128 -0.45 24.77 8.63
N PRO A 129 -0.53 25.19 9.89
CA PRO A 129 0.54 25.95 10.52
C PRO A 129 1.79 25.10 10.73
N GLY A 130 2.96 25.65 10.44
CA GLY A 130 4.26 24.99 10.62
C GLY A 130 4.80 24.33 9.36
N ILE A 131 4.06 24.28 8.26
CA ILE A 131 4.61 23.93 6.96
C ILE A 131 5.55 25.05 6.49
N VAL A 132 6.80 24.71 6.22
CA VAL A 132 7.83 25.65 5.73
C VAL A 132 7.96 25.57 4.22
N LYS A 133 7.85 24.36 3.65
CA LYS A 133 8.00 24.11 2.23
C LYS A 133 7.17 22.90 1.80
N ALA A 134 6.56 23.01 0.62
CA ALA A 134 5.93 21.88 -0.05
C ALA A 134 6.36 21.85 -1.53
N GLU A 135 6.86 20.73 -1.97
CA GLU A 135 7.24 20.46 -3.36
C GLU A 135 6.38 19.33 -3.92
N THR A 136 5.78 19.55 -5.09
CA THR A 136 4.89 18.60 -5.72
C THR A 136 5.47 18.03 -6.99
N ASN A 137 5.44 16.70 -7.12
CA ASN A 137 5.80 15.97 -8.32
C ASN A 137 4.58 15.21 -8.84
N ILE A 138 4.10 15.56 -10.04
CA ILE A 138 3.01 14.84 -10.69
C ILE A 138 3.57 13.56 -11.31
N ILE A 139 2.93 12.43 -11.06
CA ILE A 139 3.27 11.15 -11.68
C ILE A 139 2.66 11.12 -13.08
N LEU A 140 3.47 11.34 -14.11
CA LEU A 140 3.00 11.37 -15.49
C LEU A 140 2.55 9.98 -15.98
N LYS A 141 3.30 8.93 -15.60
CA LYS A 141 3.00 7.55 -15.98
C LYS A 141 3.60 6.60 -14.95
N PRO A 142 2.79 5.82 -14.24
CA PRO A 142 3.32 4.79 -13.37
C PRO A 142 3.91 3.64 -14.20
N VAL A 143 5.10 3.18 -13.85
CA VAL A 143 5.73 1.99 -14.46
C VAL A 143 5.30 0.73 -13.71
N ARG A 144 5.07 0.84 -12.41
CA ARG A 144 4.48 -0.20 -11.56
C ARG A 144 3.58 0.46 -10.53
N SER A 145 2.37 -0.04 -10.33
CA SER A 145 1.40 0.50 -9.38
C SER A 145 0.89 -0.58 -8.42
N LEU A 146 0.60 -0.21 -7.21
CA LEU A 146 -0.13 -1.06 -6.27
C LEU A 146 -1.61 -1.22 -6.68
N PHE A 147 -2.07 -0.38 -7.61
CA PHE A 147 -3.43 -0.39 -8.11
C PHE A 147 -3.50 -1.14 -9.45
N PRO A 148 -4.09 -2.35 -9.52
CA PRO A 148 -4.23 -3.10 -10.76
C PRO A 148 -5.04 -2.28 -11.77
N GLY A 149 -4.58 -2.18 -13.02
CA GLY A 149 -5.33 -1.59 -14.12
C GLY A 149 -4.82 -0.25 -14.68
N THR A 150 -3.83 0.39 -14.06
CA THR A 150 -3.03 1.43 -14.72
C THR A 150 -1.88 0.74 -15.43
N THR A 151 -2.04 0.43 -16.72
CA THR A 151 -1.04 -0.19 -17.61
C THR A 151 0.19 -0.75 -16.89
N MET A 152 0.02 -1.92 -16.30
CA MET A 152 1.14 -2.70 -15.84
C MET A 152 0.83 -4.18 -15.98
N ASN A 153 1.61 -4.84 -16.82
CA ASN A 153 1.86 -6.24 -16.64
C ASN A 153 2.52 -6.39 -15.25
N VAL A 154 1.77 -6.90 -14.29
CA VAL A 154 2.37 -7.51 -13.11
C VAL A 154 3.20 -8.66 -13.68
N VAL A 155 4.51 -8.45 -13.78
CA VAL A 155 5.42 -9.57 -13.96
C VAL A 155 5.21 -10.42 -12.72
N SER A 156 4.48 -11.51 -12.90
CA SER A 156 4.31 -12.53 -11.89
C SER A 156 5.70 -12.90 -11.38
N ARG A 157 6.00 -12.56 -10.12
CA ARG A 157 7.09 -13.25 -9.45
C ARG A 157 6.67 -14.71 -9.44
N GLN A 158 7.33 -15.56 -10.24
CA GLN A 158 7.23 -16.97 -10.05
C GLN A 158 7.52 -17.29 -8.58
N PRO A 159 6.63 -18.04 -7.90
CA PRO A 159 6.93 -18.48 -6.55
C PRO A 159 8.28 -19.18 -6.56
N PRO A 160 9.09 -19.06 -5.51
CA PRO A 160 10.35 -19.79 -5.43
C PRO A 160 10.05 -21.27 -5.61
N THR A 161 10.65 -21.87 -6.63
CA THR A 161 10.58 -23.31 -6.88
C THR A 161 11.14 -24.02 -5.66
N LEU A 162 10.31 -24.73 -4.92
CA LEU A 162 10.77 -25.64 -3.87
C LEU A 162 11.71 -26.63 -4.55
N ALA A 163 13.02 -26.48 -4.29
CA ALA A 163 14.00 -27.46 -4.72
C ALA A 163 13.57 -28.83 -4.16
N ALA A 164 13.30 -29.76 -5.06
CA ALA A 164 12.99 -31.13 -4.69
C ALA A 164 14.15 -31.66 -3.84
N ALA A 165 13.85 -32.00 -2.59
CA ALA A 165 14.79 -32.70 -1.73
C ALA A 165 15.12 -34.05 -2.40
N THR A 166 16.36 -34.22 -2.85
CA THR A 166 16.87 -35.46 -3.37
C THR A 166 16.95 -36.45 -2.20
N PRO A 167 16.29 -37.59 -2.23
CA PRO A 167 16.49 -38.61 -1.20
C PRO A 167 17.85 -39.27 -1.43
N SER A 168 18.66 -39.30 -0.37
CA SER A 168 19.86 -40.17 -0.25
C SER A 168 19.47 -41.57 0.17
#